data_93808b273c1531b1be358f41391dffcc
#
_entry.id   93808b273c1531b1be358f41391dffcc
#
_cell.length_a   1.000
_cell.length_b   1.000
_cell.length_c   1.000
_cell.angle_alpha   90.00
_cell.angle_beta   90.00
_cell.angle_gamma   90.00
#
_symmetry.space_group_name_H-M   'P 1'
#
loop_
_entity.id
_entity.type
_entity.pdbx_description
1 polymer ?
#
loop_
_entity_poly.entity_id
_entity_poly.type
_entity_poly.pdbx_seq_one_letter_code
_entity_poly.pdbx_strand_id
1 'polypeptide(L)'
;MKKKRIKKPKYPKQLNRENYFKCPIWFADEPKFVDSLNKASDSYIDKARKNMKPDIDKRNKKHKTTGDLGSVYHSTTLIGDPEFKELQDYIGATSYNLLMEMGFDLRGHQVFTTEMWVQEFAKSGGGHHALHTHWNGHISGFYFLKASDKTSMPLFEDPRPGNLMNLLPELDKTKITYASS
;
A
#
# COMPACT_ATOMS: atom_id res chain seq x y z
N MET A 1 38.87 -11.50 -29.76
CA MET A 1 38.90 -10.07 -29.36
C MET A 1 39.24 -9.98 -27.88
N LYS A 2 40.36 -9.38 -27.50
CA LYS A 2 40.71 -9.17 -26.07
C LYS A 2 39.84 -8.07 -25.51
N LYS A 3 38.98 -8.38 -24.49
CA LYS A 3 38.19 -7.39 -23.79
C LYS A 3 39.10 -6.36 -23.13
N LYS A 4 39.09 -5.12 -23.62
CA LYS A 4 39.78 -3.99 -22.96
C LYS A 4 39.28 -3.88 -21.54
N ARG A 5 40.12 -4.10 -20.56
CA ARG A 5 39.82 -3.82 -19.14
C ARG A 5 39.62 -2.32 -18.97
N ILE A 6 38.39 -1.91 -18.70
CA ILE A 6 38.09 -0.52 -18.34
C ILE A 6 38.79 -0.24 -17.00
N LYS A 7 39.75 0.69 -16.99
CA LYS A 7 40.40 1.13 -15.76
C LYS A 7 39.38 1.85 -14.91
N LYS A 8 39.17 1.39 -13.68
CA LYS A 8 38.33 2.11 -12.72
C LYS A 8 38.89 3.52 -12.49
N PRO A 9 38.03 4.55 -12.42
CA PRO A 9 38.48 5.91 -12.15
C PRO A 9 39.18 5.99 -10.77
N LYS A 10 40.22 6.80 -10.65
CA LYS A 10 40.99 6.96 -9.41
C LYS A 10 40.28 7.82 -8.34
N TYR A 11 39.21 8.49 -8.71
CA TYR A 11 38.51 9.46 -7.87
C TYR A 11 37.01 9.25 -7.92
N PRO A 12 36.35 9.65 -6.84
CA PRO A 12 36.87 9.91 -5.49
C PRO A 12 37.19 8.59 -4.78
N LYS A 13 38.17 8.61 -3.87
CA LYS A 13 38.53 7.43 -3.07
C LYS A 13 37.42 7.06 -2.09
N GLN A 14 36.77 8.06 -1.56
CA GLN A 14 35.67 7.92 -0.61
C GLN A 14 34.78 9.17 -0.67
N LEU A 15 33.47 8.95 -0.63
CA LEU A 15 32.44 9.99 -0.47
C LEU A 15 31.67 9.72 0.81
N ASN A 16 31.39 10.76 1.56
CA ASN A 16 30.41 10.70 2.63
C ASN A 16 29.01 10.63 2.01
N ARG A 17 28.15 9.81 2.61
CA ARG A 17 26.78 9.65 2.15
C ARG A 17 25.82 10.28 3.15
N GLU A 18 25.02 11.21 2.67
CA GLU A 18 23.90 11.78 3.39
C GLU A 18 22.58 11.33 2.73
N ASN A 19 21.58 11.07 3.54
CA ASN A 19 20.26 10.67 3.05
C ASN A 19 19.25 11.78 3.32
N TYR A 20 18.97 12.58 2.30
CA TYR A 20 17.92 13.59 2.33
C TYR A 20 16.64 13.04 1.67
N PHE A 21 15.47 13.54 2.10
CA PHE A 21 14.16 13.22 1.51
C PHE A 21 13.85 11.72 1.54
N LYS A 22 14.06 11.08 2.67
CA LYS A 22 13.71 9.67 2.87
C LYS A 22 12.20 9.48 2.71
N CYS A 23 11.82 8.45 1.96
CA CYS A 23 10.45 7.96 1.88
C CYS A 23 10.41 6.56 2.53
N PRO A 24 10.31 6.45 3.85
CA PRO A 24 10.37 5.17 4.52
C PRO A 24 9.07 4.39 4.32
N ILE A 25 9.20 3.08 4.15
CA ILE A 25 8.10 2.12 4.17
C ILE A 25 8.42 1.13 5.28
N TRP A 26 7.52 0.99 6.23
CA TRP A 26 7.63 0.00 7.30
C TRP A 26 6.68 -1.15 7.04
N PHE A 27 7.10 -2.33 7.37
CA PHE A 27 6.26 -3.53 7.32
C PHE A 27 6.50 -4.39 8.56
N ALA A 28 5.45 -5.07 8.99
CA ALA A 28 5.50 -6.01 10.09
C ALA A 28 4.66 -7.24 9.73
N ASP A 29 5.09 -8.39 10.22
CA ASP A 29 4.32 -9.63 10.16
C ASP A 29 3.56 -9.77 11.49
N GLU A 30 2.27 -9.48 11.47
CA GLU A 30 1.39 -9.49 12.66
C GLU A 30 0.10 -10.24 12.35
N PRO A 31 0.14 -11.58 12.26
CA PRO A 31 -0.99 -12.39 11.81
C PRO A 31 -2.13 -12.52 12.83
N LYS A 32 -1.95 -12.08 14.07
CA LYS A 32 -2.91 -12.32 15.17
C LYS A 32 -4.31 -11.78 14.92
N PHE A 33 -4.46 -10.76 14.06
CA PHE A 33 -5.76 -10.17 13.74
C PHE A 33 -6.46 -10.82 12.56
N VAL A 34 -5.78 -11.66 11.78
CA VAL A 34 -6.27 -12.13 10.47
C VAL A 34 -7.63 -12.83 10.58
N ASP A 35 -7.76 -13.81 11.47
CA ASP A 35 -8.98 -14.60 11.57
C ASP A 35 -10.17 -13.80 12.08
N SER A 36 -9.99 -13.03 13.14
CA SER A 36 -11.05 -12.19 13.72
C SER A 36 -11.53 -11.11 12.74
N LEU A 37 -10.59 -10.43 12.09
CA LEU A 37 -10.92 -9.36 11.15
C LEU A 37 -11.50 -9.88 9.83
N ASN A 38 -11.10 -11.05 9.36
CA ASN A 38 -11.78 -11.68 8.22
C ASN A 38 -13.26 -11.90 8.52
N LYS A 39 -13.55 -12.45 9.71
CA LYS A 39 -14.94 -12.69 10.15
C LYS A 39 -15.72 -11.38 10.30
N ALA A 40 -15.14 -10.39 10.96
CA ALA A 40 -15.78 -9.07 11.13
C ALA A 40 -16.02 -8.37 9.80
N SER A 41 -15.13 -8.55 8.82
CA SER A 41 -15.21 -7.92 7.51
C SER A 41 -16.30 -8.50 6.60
N ASP A 42 -16.74 -9.73 6.81
CA ASP A 42 -17.68 -10.43 5.90
C ASP A 42 -18.97 -9.64 5.70
N SER A 43 -19.59 -9.13 6.78
CA SER A 43 -20.83 -8.36 6.71
C SER A 43 -20.68 -7.04 5.92
N TYR A 44 -19.54 -6.39 6.07
CA TYR A 44 -19.21 -5.14 5.38
C TYR A 44 -19.00 -5.36 3.88
N ILE A 45 -18.26 -6.40 3.53
CA ILE A 45 -18.00 -6.76 2.13
C ILE A 45 -19.29 -7.25 1.45
N ASP A 46 -20.13 -8.05 2.12
CA ASP A 46 -21.41 -8.47 1.58
C ASP A 46 -22.34 -7.29 1.30
N LYS A 47 -22.35 -6.29 2.18
CA LYS A 47 -23.10 -5.05 1.96
C LYS A 47 -22.55 -4.28 0.76
N ALA A 48 -21.22 -4.16 0.64
CA ALA A 48 -20.59 -3.50 -0.49
C ALA A 48 -20.92 -4.22 -1.82
N ARG A 49 -20.88 -5.55 -1.84
CA ARG A 49 -21.26 -6.37 -3.00
C ARG A 49 -22.72 -6.16 -3.39
N LYS A 50 -23.64 -6.16 -2.42
CA LYS A 50 -25.08 -5.91 -2.67
C LYS A 50 -25.30 -4.53 -3.29
N ASN A 51 -24.63 -3.51 -2.75
CA ASN A 51 -24.74 -2.15 -3.25
C ASN A 51 -24.22 -1.98 -4.68
N MET A 52 -23.13 -2.65 -5.03
CA MET A 52 -22.53 -2.57 -6.37
C MET A 52 -23.21 -3.47 -7.41
N LYS A 53 -23.99 -4.45 -6.98
CA LYS A 53 -24.62 -5.42 -7.90
C LYS A 53 -25.42 -4.80 -9.04
N PRO A 54 -26.27 -3.78 -8.82
CA PRO A 54 -27.03 -3.16 -9.92
C PRO A 54 -26.13 -2.54 -11.00
N ASP A 55 -25.04 -1.91 -10.61
CA ASP A 55 -24.11 -1.29 -11.55
C ASP A 55 -23.30 -2.34 -12.32
N ILE A 56 -22.91 -3.41 -11.65
CA ILE A 56 -22.25 -4.57 -12.28
C ILE A 56 -23.20 -5.21 -13.30
N ASP A 57 -24.45 -5.46 -12.94
CA ASP A 57 -25.46 -6.05 -13.84
C ASP A 57 -25.69 -5.15 -15.06
N LYS A 58 -25.81 -3.84 -14.85
CA LYS A 58 -25.97 -2.85 -15.93
C LYS A 58 -24.76 -2.83 -16.87
N ARG A 59 -23.56 -2.84 -16.32
CA ARG A 59 -22.31 -2.91 -17.09
C ARG A 59 -22.23 -4.20 -17.90
N ASN A 60 -22.51 -5.34 -17.26
CA ASN A 60 -22.45 -6.65 -17.90
C ASN A 60 -23.45 -6.75 -19.06
N LYS A 61 -24.68 -6.25 -18.89
CA LYS A 61 -25.67 -6.17 -19.94
C LYS A 61 -25.19 -5.33 -21.13
N LYS A 62 -24.59 -4.16 -20.86
CA LYS A 62 -24.08 -3.25 -21.88
C LYS A 62 -22.94 -3.86 -22.69
N HIS A 63 -22.00 -4.52 -22.02
CA HIS A 63 -20.77 -5.03 -22.63
C HIS A 63 -20.81 -6.53 -22.95
N LYS A 64 -21.94 -7.19 -22.73
CA LYS A 64 -22.12 -8.64 -22.92
C LYS A 64 -21.07 -9.46 -22.15
N THR A 65 -20.77 -9.04 -20.92
CA THR A 65 -19.86 -9.71 -19.99
C THR A 65 -20.60 -10.35 -18.83
N THR A 66 -19.90 -11.11 -18.01
CA THR A 66 -20.44 -11.75 -16.81
C THR A 66 -19.50 -11.57 -15.63
N GLY A 67 -19.99 -11.83 -14.42
CA GLY A 67 -19.19 -11.75 -13.21
C GLY A 67 -18.91 -10.32 -12.78
N ASP A 68 -17.91 -10.18 -11.93
CA ASP A 68 -17.57 -8.92 -11.25
C ASP A 68 -16.23 -8.32 -11.73
N LEU A 69 -15.76 -8.70 -12.92
CA LEU A 69 -14.48 -8.27 -13.48
C LEU A 69 -14.26 -6.76 -13.30
N GLY A 70 -13.10 -6.40 -12.76
CA GLY A 70 -12.68 -5.01 -12.54
C GLY A 70 -13.35 -4.32 -11.34
N SER A 71 -14.20 -5.00 -10.58
CA SER A 71 -14.85 -4.40 -9.42
C SER A 71 -13.92 -4.34 -8.22
N VAL A 72 -14.09 -3.30 -7.41
CA VAL A 72 -13.47 -3.14 -6.10
C VAL A 72 -14.58 -2.87 -5.10
N TYR A 73 -14.79 -3.78 -4.17
CA TYR A 73 -15.79 -3.67 -3.14
C TYR A 73 -15.21 -2.91 -1.96
N HIS A 74 -15.76 -1.76 -1.68
CA HIS A 74 -15.28 -0.86 -0.64
C HIS A 74 -16.35 -0.70 0.43
N SER A 75 -16.00 -0.95 1.69
CA SER A 75 -16.93 -0.83 2.80
C SER A 75 -17.20 0.63 3.19
N THR A 76 -18.20 0.82 4.01
CA THR A 76 -18.32 2.03 4.84
C THR A 76 -17.22 2.06 5.88
N THR A 77 -17.09 3.18 6.63
CA THR A 77 -16.08 3.31 7.68
C THR A 77 -16.20 2.20 8.72
N LEU A 78 -15.04 1.77 9.21
CA LEU A 78 -14.90 0.81 10.32
C LEU A 78 -14.53 1.51 11.63
N ILE A 79 -14.33 2.84 11.59
CA ILE A 79 -13.99 3.62 12.78
C ILE A 79 -15.17 3.57 13.77
N GLY A 80 -14.85 3.22 15.01
CA GLY A 80 -15.83 3.11 16.07
C GLY A 80 -16.51 1.73 16.18
N ASP A 81 -16.25 0.82 15.24
CA ASP A 81 -16.71 -0.56 15.37
C ASP A 81 -15.82 -1.32 16.35
N PRO A 82 -16.41 -1.92 17.42
CA PRO A 82 -15.66 -2.66 18.43
C PRO A 82 -14.85 -3.85 17.91
N GLU A 83 -15.31 -4.50 16.86
CA GLU A 83 -14.61 -5.65 16.28
C GLU A 83 -13.27 -5.27 15.62
N PHE A 84 -13.10 -4.00 15.25
CA PHE A 84 -11.85 -3.46 14.68
C PHE A 84 -11.01 -2.66 15.69
N LYS A 85 -11.49 -2.52 16.93
CA LYS A 85 -10.84 -1.67 17.94
C LYS A 85 -9.40 -2.10 18.23
N GLU A 86 -9.15 -3.39 18.37
CA GLU A 86 -7.81 -3.88 18.70
C GLU A 86 -6.79 -3.54 17.59
N LEU A 87 -7.20 -3.65 16.32
CA LEU A 87 -6.37 -3.21 15.20
C LEU A 87 -6.19 -1.69 15.20
N GLN A 88 -7.25 -0.92 15.49
CA GLN A 88 -7.14 0.54 15.57
C GLN A 88 -6.15 0.97 16.65
N ASP A 89 -6.21 0.35 17.83
CA ASP A 89 -5.30 0.64 18.94
C ASP A 89 -3.84 0.28 18.57
N TYR A 90 -3.63 -0.87 17.91
CA TYR A 90 -2.33 -1.29 17.40
C TYR A 90 -1.77 -0.31 16.37
N ILE A 91 -2.58 0.10 15.38
CA ILE A 91 -2.18 1.07 14.36
C ILE A 91 -1.88 2.42 15.00
N GLY A 92 -2.71 2.88 15.94
CA GLY A 92 -2.50 4.15 16.64
C GLY A 92 -1.17 4.19 17.40
N ALA A 93 -0.89 3.14 18.18
CA ALA A 93 0.37 3.03 18.92
C ALA A 93 1.58 2.92 17.99
N THR A 94 1.48 2.13 16.92
CA THR A 94 2.54 1.98 15.94
C THR A 94 2.80 3.30 15.22
N SER A 95 1.75 3.98 14.78
CA SER A 95 1.87 5.29 14.11
C SER A 95 2.50 6.35 15.00
N TYR A 96 2.16 6.36 16.30
CA TYR A 96 2.82 7.25 17.25
C TYR A 96 4.33 7.02 17.29
N ASN A 97 4.75 5.76 17.41
CA ASN A 97 6.17 5.41 17.45
C ASN A 97 6.90 5.75 16.14
N LEU A 98 6.28 5.49 15.00
CA LEU A 98 6.85 5.81 13.69
C LEU A 98 7.00 7.32 13.48
N LEU A 99 6.02 8.12 13.90
CA LEU A 99 6.11 9.58 13.83
C LEU A 99 7.24 10.11 14.75
N MET A 100 7.41 9.55 15.94
CA MET A 100 8.52 9.89 16.82
C MET A 100 9.87 9.50 16.18
N GLU A 101 9.97 8.33 15.56
CA GLU A 101 11.17 7.89 14.83
C GLU A 101 11.50 8.81 13.65
N MET A 102 10.48 9.33 12.97
CA MET A 102 10.64 10.32 11.91
C MET A 102 11.08 11.71 12.41
N GLY A 103 11.10 11.92 13.73
CA GLY A 103 11.54 13.16 14.36
C GLY A 103 10.43 14.17 14.68
N PHE A 104 9.16 13.77 14.62
CA PHE A 104 8.07 14.65 15.05
C PHE A 104 7.98 14.74 16.57
N ASP A 105 7.77 15.93 17.10
CA ASP A 105 7.47 16.13 18.51
C ASP A 105 5.97 15.98 18.77
N LEU A 106 5.60 14.88 19.39
CA LEU A 106 4.21 14.56 19.70
C LEU A 106 3.77 14.92 21.12
N ARG A 107 4.59 15.68 21.87
CA ARG A 107 4.20 16.13 23.21
C ARG A 107 2.95 17.02 23.13
N GLY A 108 1.91 16.63 23.87
CA GLY A 108 0.63 17.34 23.85
C GLY A 108 -0.24 17.06 22.61
N HIS A 109 0.15 16.13 21.73
CA HIS A 109 -0.61 15.71 20.56
C HIS A 109 -1.15 14.30 20.73
N GLN A 110 -2.25 14.04 20.06
CA GLN A 110 -2.85 12.69 19.97
C GLN A 110 -2.78 12.21 18.51
N VAL A 111 -2.51 10.93 18.34
CA VAL A 111 -2.61 10.24 17.06
C VAL A 111 -3.94 9.51 17.01
N PHE A 112 -4.71 9.73 15.98
CA PHE A 112 -5.99 9.06 15.76
C PHE A 112 -6.16 8.65 14.30
N THR A 113 -6.95 7.60 14.10
CA THR A 113 -7.30 7.12 12.77
C THR A 113 -8.35 8.04 12.16
N THR A 114 -8.07 8.63 11.00
CA THR A 114 -9.00 9.50 10.27
C THR A 114 -9.92 8.73 9.35
N GLU A 115 -9.40 7.63 8.77
CA GLU A 115 -10.13 6.79 7.82
C GLU A 115 -9.74 5.32 8.03
N MET A 116 -10.71 4.43 7.94
CA MET A 116 -10.48 3.00 7.99
C MET A 116 -11.62 2.26 7.28
N TRP A 117 -11.29 1.39 6.38
CA TRP A 117 -12.25 0.56 5.65
C TRP A 117 -11.64 -0.81 5.30
N VAL A 118 -12.49 -1.75 4.95
CA VAL A 118 -12.07 -2.99 4.31
C VAL A 118 -12.47 -2.96 2.84
N GLN A 119 -11.61 -3.53 2.00
CA GLN A 119 -11.94 -3.69 0.59
C GLN A 119 -11.59 -5.08 0.09
N GLU A 120 -12.33 -5.51 -0.93
CA GLU A 120 -12.08 -6.74 -1.64
C GLU A 120 -12.02 -6.47 -3.14
N PHE A 121 -11.05 -7.03 -3.81
CA PHE A 121 -10.96 -7.01 -5.26
C PHE A 121 -11.81 -8.13 -5.87
N ALA A 122 -12.30 -7.89 -7.08
CA ALA A 122 -13.14 -8.82 -7.82
C ALA A 122 -12.53 -10.22 -7.92
N LYS A 123 -13.33 -11.25 -7.66
CA LYS A 123 -12.93 -12.65 -7.84
C LYS A 123 -12.64 -12.99 -9.30
N SER A 124 -13.31 -12.32 -10.23
CA SER A 124 -13.06 -12.45 -11.67
C SER A 124 -11.79 -11.75 -12.15
N GLY A 125 -11.08 -11.06 -11.25
CA GLY A 125 -9.84 -10.33 -11.54
C GLY A 125 -10.06 -8.91 -12.05
N GLY A 126 -8.94 -8.22 -12.35
CA GLY A 126 -8.93 -6.87 -12.94
C GLY A 126 -9.29 -5.72 -11.99
N GLY A 127 -9.59 -6.00 -10.72
CA GLY A 127 -9.78 -4.97 -9.72
C GLY A 127 -8.42 -4.32 -9.37
N HIS A 128 -8.37 -2.99 -9.39
CA HIS A 128 -7.16 -2.24 -9.04
C HIS A 128 -7.51 -0.84 -8.54
N HIS A 129 -6.58 -0.22 -7.85
CA HIS A 129 -6.56 1.22 -7.62
C HIS A 129 -5.56 1.87 -8.57
N ALA A 130 -5.95 2.98 -9.16
CA ALA A 130 -5.00 3.84 -9.84
C ALA A 130 -4.00 4.42 -8.84
N LEU A 131 -2.84 4.84 -9.33
CA LEU A 131 -1.87 5.58 -8.52
C LEU A 131 -2.54 6.80 -7.88
N HIS A 132 -2.41 6.91 -6.57
CA HIS A 132 -2.99 8.00 -5.79
C HIS A 132 -2.18 8.27 -4.53
N THR A 133 -2.46 9.39 -3.88
CA THR A 133 -1.87 9.78 -2.60
C THR A 133 -2.97 9.97 -1.55
N HIS A 134 -2.62 9.78 -0.29
CA HIS A 134 -3.47 10.11 0.85
C HIS A 134 -3.05 11.46 1.42
N TRP A 135 -3.84 12.50 1.13
CA TRP A 135 -3.49 13.88 1.49
C TRP A 135 -3.85 14.27 2.93
N ASN A 136 -4.70 13.49 3.59
CA ASN A 136 -5.26 13.81 4.91
C ASN A 136 -4.66 12.98 6.05
N GLY A 137 -3.47 12.46 5.90
CA GLY A 137 -2.82 11.64 6.92
C GLY A 137 -1.31 11.77 6.91
N HIS A 138 -0.69 11.64 8.08
CA HIS A 138 0.76 11.59 8.21
C HIS A 138 1.30 10.19 7.89
N ILE A 139 0.50 9.17 8.13
CA ILE A 139 0.81 7.76 7.86
C ILE A 139 -0.41 7.14 7.18
N SER A 140 -0.16 6.42 6.11
CA SER A 140 -1.15 5.57 5.45
C SER A 140 -0.63 4.14 5.44
N GLY A 141 -1.53 3.18 5.51
CA GLY A 141 -1.13 1.78 5.53
C GLY A 141 -2.27 0.85 5.15
N PHE A 142 -1.95 -0.41 4.99
CA PHE A 142 -2.92 -1.47 4.78
C PHE A 142 -2.50 -2.73 5.52
N TYR A 143 -3.50 -3.52 5.88
CA TYR A 143 -3.35 -4.80 6.53
C TYR A 143 -3.96 -5.88 5.65
N PHE A 144 -3.16 -6.84 5.24
CA PHE A 144 -3.62 -7.93 4.36
C PHE A 144 -4.41 -8.97 5.16
N LEU A 145 -5.68 -9.15 4.82
CA LEU A 145 -6.55 -10.17 5.41
C LEU A 145 -6.52 -11.48 4.63
N LYS A 146 -6.49 -11.37 3.30
CA LYS A 146 -6.40 -12.50 2.37
C LYS A 146 -5.53 -12.13 1.17
N ALA A 147 -4.62 -12.99 0.83
CA ALA A 147 -3.84 -12.93 -0.39
C ALA A 147 -3.64 -14.33 -0.95
N SER A 148 -3.48 -14.45 -2.25
CA SER A 148 -3.14 -15.69 -2.94
C SER A 148 -1.93 -15.47 -3.83
N ASP A 149 -1.34 -16.52 -4.36
CA ASP A 149 -0.21 -16.44 -5.30
C ASP A 149 -0.52 -15.62 -6.56
N LYS A 150 -1.81 -15.37 -6.82
CA LYS A 150 -2.29 -14.56 -7.96
C LYS A 150 -2.76 -13.16 -7.54
N THR A 151 -2.60 -12.80 -6.28
CA THR A 151 -2.97 -11.47 -5.78
C THR A 151 -1.97 -10.44 -6.29
N SER A 152 -2.48 -9.33 -6.84
CA SER A 152 -1.62 -8.19 -7.18
C SER A 152 -1.01 -7.60 -5.91
N MET A 153 0.26 -7.26 -5.99
CA MET A 153 0.97 -6.60 -4.89
C MET A 153 0.87 -5.08 -5.04
N PRO A 154 0.92 -4.32 -3.93
CA PRO A 154 0.99 -2.87 -4.00
C PRO A 154 2.29 -2.43 -4.67
N LEU A 155 2.19 -1.41 -5.50
CA LEU A 155 3.33 -0.73 -6.11
C LEU A 155 3.53 0.62 -5.42
N PHE A 156 4.76 0.93 -5.09
CA PHE A 156 5.15 2.23 -4.57
C PHE A 156 6.03 2.92 -5.60
N GLU A 157 5.60 4.09 -6.05
CA GLU A 157 6.41 4.90 -6.95
C GLU A 157 7.25 5.90 -6.16
N ASP A 158 8.47 6.14 -6.64
CA ASP A 158 9.31 7.20 -6.09
C ASP A 158 8.64 8.56 -6.35
N PRO A 159 8.30 9.34 -5.31
CA PRO A 159 7.61 10.61 -5.49
C PRO A 159 8.46 11.68 -6.17
N ARG A 160 9.72 11.41 -6.44
CA ARG A 160 10.67 12.35 -7.05
C ARG A 160 10.66 12.18 -8.57
N PRO A 161 10.03 13.07 -9.34
CA PRO A 161 9.87 12.90 -10.79
C PRO A 161 11.18 12.84 -11.56
N GLY A 162 12.25 13.41 -11.03
CA GLY A 162 13.57 13.37 -11.67
C GLY A 162 14.18 11.98 -11.78
N ASN A 163 13.81 11.04 -10.92
CA ASN A 163 14.29 9.67 -10.97
C ASN A 163 13.64 8.85 -12.10
N LEU A 164 12.47 9.26 -12.57
CA LEU A 164 11.75 8.59 -13.65
C LEU A 164 12.29 8.96 -15.04
N MET A 165 13.14 9.98 -15.13
CA MET A 165 13.64 10.51 -16.41
C MET A 165 14.93 9.87 -16.90
N ASN A 166 15.64 9.16 -16.07
CA ASN A 166 16.96 8.57 -16.40
C ASN A 166 17.03 7.12 -15.91
N LEU A 167 16.60 6.21 -16.76
CA LEU A 167 16.66 4.78 -16.48
C LEU A 167 18.04 4.23 -16.83
N LEU A 168 18.67 3.61 -15.87
CA LEU A 168 19.91 2.84 -16.07
C LEU A 168 19.60 1.34 -15.87
N PRO A 169 20.29 0.44 -16.57
CA PRO A 169 20.16 -0.98 -16.31
C PRO A 169 20.50 -1.31 -14.85
N GLU A 170 19.60 -2.00 -14.20
CA GLU A 170 19.74 -2.38 -12.78
C GLU A 170 20.69 -3.60 -12.68
N LEU A 171 21.68 -3.48 -11.81
CA LEU A 171 22.57 -4.59 -11.46
C LEU A 171 22.11 -5.30 -10.18
N ASP A 172 21.57 -4.54 -9.25
CA ASP A 172 21.14 -5.02 -7.93
C ASP A 172 19.89 -4.25 -7.50
N LYS A 173 18.73 -4.88 -7.66
CA LYS A 173 17.43 -4.29 -7.35
C LYS A 173 17.25 -3.96 -5.87
N THR A 174 17.97 -4.62 -4.98
CA THR A 174 17.88 -4.35 -3.53
C THR A 174 18.48 -3.00 -3.14
N LYS A 175 19.29 -2.41 -4.02
CA LYS A 175 19.94 -1.11 -3.82
C LYS A 175 19.26 0.05 -4.54
N ILE A 176 18.28 -0.26 -5.37
CA ILE A 176 17.54 0.72 -6.14
C ILE A 176 16.19 0.95 -5.47
N THR A 177 15.90 2.20 -5.14
CA THR A 177 14.74 2.60 -4.34
C THR A 177 13.69 3.37 -5.13
N TYR A 178 13.80 3.43 -6.44
CA TYR A 178 12.71 3.90 -7.28
C TYR A 178 11.91 2.69 -7.82
N ALA A 179 10.63 2.91 -8.06
CA ALA A 179 9.73 1.85 -8.46
C ALA A 179 10.30 1.07 -9.64
N SER A 180 10.47 -0.20 -9.44
CA SER A 180 10.57 -1.12 -10.56
C SER A 180 9.16 -1.42 -11.02
N SER A 181 8.78 -0.91 -12.15
CA SER A 181 7.60 -1.35 -12.89
C SER A 181 7.77 -2.80 -13.33
#